data_8108458b2a5d58c5c2573a3de2a23818
#
_entry.id   8108458b2a5d58c5c2573a3de2a23818
#
_cell.length_a   1.000
_cell.length_b   1.000
_cell.length_c   1.000
_cell.angle_alpha   90.00
_cell.angle_beta   90.00
_cell.angle_gamma   90.00
#
_symmetry.space_group_name_H-M   'P 1'
#
loop_
_entity.id
_entity.type
_entity.pdbx_description
1 polymer ?
#
loop_
_entity_poly.entity_id
_entity_poly.type
_entity_poly.pdbx_seq_one_letter_code
_entity_poly.pdbx_strand_id
1 'polypeptide(L)'
;ALPIFIQSYTNSSSWHNNLIAGLQDGLKEGGVKANVVIEYLNADFWTFASECVIMRRICERARQRKTDLIVTSSDEAFFTLTHCGDSLPYQIPVVVSGIKYPDRKLFDRMPNVSGFTSVTDFNVLLEEAIRLFPARKEIVCLSDSSFLSAKGVEAVEEAWESFHKKHPEYSFKELNVQRKSLNSLITSICYDYHAHKYIVIAPKWIPFLSLKLKAPVFANQNLAMTSGVLCVYDVEPAADTYAAGIQAASILKGRSPASFGIGDLGGKLLFDYKQLDFFHVDVDSVEKRGIVLNIPLMDRYQAWFILFYSVIVGALAFLVVWLYRSNRRESRKRIHAQTRLLIQHRLVEQRDEFDKIFCSIRDGLVTYDMDLRIHFVNRALVEMLGLPAEMYTTRPYEGQVAGSILHIYMNGENILQALLKQVIQDRKPVIIPEKAFMQENTKGIYFPVSGEVVPIFA
;
A
#
# COMPACT_ATOMS: atom_id res chain seq x y z
N ALA A 1 -11.63 12.71 -27.46
CA ALA A 1 -11.93 11.30 -27.23
C ALA A 1 -12.45 11.09 -25.80
N LEU A 2 -13.41 10.21 -25.63
CA LEU A 2 -14.08 9.89 -24.38
C LEU A 2 -13.92 8.38 -24.07
N PRO A 3 -12.73 7.90 -23.75
CA PRO A 3 -12.55 6.53 -23.34
C PRO A 3 -13.14 6.30 -21.96
N ILE A 4 -13.70 5.11 -21.72
CA ILE A 4 -14.09 4.64 -20.40
C ILE A 4 -13.06 3.63 -19.93
N PHE A 5 -12.61 3.79 -18.67
CA PHE A 5 -11.76 2.84 -17.97
C PHE A 5 -12.55 2.11 -16.90
N ILE A 6 -12.78 0.81 -17.09
CA ILE A 6 -13.53 -0.05 -16.18
C ILE A 6 -12.54 -0.82 -15.32
N GLN A 7 -12.50 -0.50 -14.02
CA GLN A 7 -11.69 -1.22 -13.05
C GLN A 7 -12.51 -2.31 -12.35
N SER A 8 -11.89 -3.46 -12.14
CA SER A 8 -12.55 -4.61 -11.49
C SER A 8 -12.87 -4.35 -10.03
N TYR A 9 -12.01 -3.66 -9.29
CA TYR A 9 -12.09 -3.51 -7.83
C TYR A 9 -12.42 -2.08 -7.38
N THR A 10 -12.73 -1.91 -6.08
CA THR A 10 -13.03 -0.59 -5.48
C THR A 10 -11.83 0.33 -5.41
N ASN A 11 -12.09 1.64 -5.42
CA ASN A 11 -11.08 2.69 -5.25
C ASN A 11 -10.62 2.84 -3.79
N SER A 12 -10.07 1.78 -3.20
CA SER A 12 -9.70 1.77 -1.78
C SER A 12 -8.18 1.80 -1.51
N SER A 13 -7.33 1.77 -2.54
CA SER A 13 -5.88 1.66 -2.37
C SER A 13 -5.07 2.52 -3.35
N SER A 14 -3.82 2.79 -2.99
CA SER A 14 -2.84 3.45 -3.87
C SER A 14 -2.60 2.70 -5.20
N TRP A 15 -2.84 1.38 -5.22
CA TRP A 15 -2.74 0.54 -6.40
C TRP A 15 -3.67 1.02 -7.53
N HIS A 16 -4.93 1.36 -7.20
CA HIS A 16 -5.89 1.87 -8.20
C HIS A 16 -5.45 3.19 -8.82
N ASN A 17 -4.88 4.07 -8.00
CA ASN A 17 -4.35 5.34 -8.49
C ASN A 17 -3.17 5.12 -9.45
N ASN A 18 -2.33 4.12 -9.20
CA ASN A 18 -1.24 3.75 -10.09
C ASN A 18 -1.76 3.24 -11.44
N LEU A 19 -2.84 2.44 -11.47
CA LEU A 19 -3.44 1.98 -12.72
C LEU A 19 -4.01 3.13 -13.55
N ILE A 20 -4.68 4.09 -12.88
CA ILE A 20 -5.22 5.29 -13.55
C ILE A 20 -4.07 6.14 -14.09
N ALA A 21 -3.04 6.38 -13.30
CA ALA A 21 -1.86 7.14 -13.70
C ALA A 21 -1.15 6.46 -14.89
N GLY A 22 -0.94 5.13 -14.83
CA GLY A 22 -0.34 4.37 -15.93
C GLY A 22 -1.12 4.53 -17.22
N LEU A 23 -2.44 4.39 -17.20
CA LEU A 23 -3.29 4.60 -18.39
C LEU A 23 -3.17 6.03 -18.93
N GLN A 24 -3.21 7.03 -18.04
CA GLN A 24 -3.12 8.44 -18.44
C GLN A 24 -1.74 8.78 -19.03
N ASP A 25 -0.68 8.27 -18.42
CA ASP A 25 0.68 8.46 -18.90
C ASP A 25 0.89 7.76 -20.26
N GLY A 26 0.36 6.55 -20.44
CA GLY A 26 0.39 5.85 -21.71
C GLY A 26 -0.38 6.58 -22.81
N LEU A 27 -1.57 7.10 -22.52
CA LEU A 27 -2.34 7.94 -23.46
C LEU A 27 -1.58 9.20 -23.86
N LYS A 28 -0.95 9.86 -22.89
CA LYS A 28 -0.14 11.07 -23.10
C LYS A 28 1.10 10.79 -23.94
N GLU A 29 1.83 9.72 -23.63
CA GLU A 29 2.99 9.23 -24.40
C GLU A 29 2.57 8.91 -25.84
N GLY A 30 1.42 8.24 -26.00
CA GLY A 30 0.79 8.01 -27.29
C GLY A 30 0.28 9.29 -27.98
N GLY A 31 0.47 10.48 -27.40
CA GLY A 31 0.11 11.78 -28.00
C GLY A 31 -1.40 12.00 -28.14
N VAL A 32 -2.21 11.47 -27.21
CA VAL A 32 -3.67 11.66 -27.17
C VAL A 32 -4.07 12.36 -25.88
N LYS A 33 -4.72 13.52 -26.01
CA LYS A 33 -5.40 14.17 -24.90
C LYS A 33 -6.83 13.59 -24.80
N ALA A 34 -7.08 12.73 -23.83
CA ALA A 34 -8.37 12.11 -23.61
C ALA A 34 -8.95 12.48 -22.24
N ASN A 35 -10.26 12.61 -22.20
CA ASN A 35 -10.99 12.73 -20.93
C ASN A 35 -11.47 11.33 -20.52
N VAL A 36 -10.67 10.63 -19.71
CA VAL A 36 -10.96 9.25 -19.29
C VAL A 36 -12.03 9.26 -18.22
N VAL A 37 -13.13 8.55 -18.47
CA VAL A 37 -14.16 8.31 -17.48
C VAL A 37 -13.84 7.01 -16.76
N ILE A 38 -13.75 7.06 -15.43
CA ILE A 38 -13.41 5.90 -14.60
C ILE A 38 -14.69 5.32 -14.02
N GLU A 39 -14.87 4.02 -14.21
CA GLU A 39 -15.99 3.25 -13.67
C GLU A 39 -15.46 2.08 -12.87
N TYR A 40 -16.13 1.73 -11.78
CA TYR A 40 -15.73 0.63 -10.88
C TYR A 40 -16.79 -0.46 -10.87
N LEU A 41 -16.35 -1.71 -11.07
CA LEU A 41 -17.22 -2.89 -11.00
C LEU A 41 -17.44 -3.33 -9.54
N ASN A 42 -16.47 -3.05 -8.66
CA ASN A 42 -16.47 -3.45 -7.25
C ASN A 42 -16.60 -4.96 -7.04
N ALA A 43 -15.88 -5.75 -7.85
CA ALA A 43 -15.93 -7.21 -7.83
C ALA A 43 -15.45 -7.85 -6.51
N ASP A 44 -14.81 -7.08 -5.64
CA ASP A 44 -14.42 -7.47 -4.29
C ASP A 44 -15.59 -7.58 -3.30
N PHE A 45 -16.74 -6.94 -3.61
CA PHE A 45 -17.91 -6.90 -2.72
C PHE A 45 -19.16 -7.61 -3.30
N TRP A 46 -19.20 -7.83 -4.59
CA TRP A 46 -20.41 -8.25 -5.27
C TRP A 46 -20.36 -9.68 -5.81
N THR A 47 -21.51 -10.28 -5.96
CA THR A 47 -21.66 -11.52 -6.72
C THR A 47 -21.68 -11.19 -8.22
N PHE A 48 -21.36 -12.18 -9.08
CA PHE A 48 -21.40 -12.01 -10.52
C PHE A 48 -22.74 -11.46 -11.04
N ALA A 49 -23.86 -11.87 -10.43
CA ALA A 49 -25.19 -11.33 -10.80
C ALA A 49 -25.29 -9.83 -10.53
N SER A 50 -24.75 -9.38 -9.41
CA SER A 50 -24.71 -7.94 -9.06
C SER A 50 -23.76 -7.16 -9.95
N GLU A 51 -22.61 -7.75 -10.27
CA GLU A 51 -21.64 -7.18 -11.22
C GLU A 51 -22.27 -6.97 -12.60
N CYS A 52 -23.07 -7.92 -13.07
CA CYS A 52 -23.84 -7.79 -14.33
C CYS A 52 -24.77 -6.59 -14.31
N VAL A 53 -25.45 -6.32 -13.20
CA VAL A 53 -26.32 -5.15 -13.08
C VAL A 53 -25.52 -3.85 -13.17
N ILE A 54 -24.36 -3.81 -12.49
CA ILE A 54 -23.47 -2.64 -12.54
C ILE A 54 -22.93 -2.47 -13.97
N MET A 55 -22.46 -3.54 -14.60
CA MET A 55 -21.91 -3.51 -15.96
C MET A 55 -22.93 -3.01 -16.98
N ARG A 56 -24.18 -3.46 -16.93
CA ARG A 56 -25.24 -2.95 -17.80
C ARG A 56 -25.42 -1.44 -17.67
N ARG A 57 -25.42 -0.92 -16.44
CA ARG A 57 -25.49 0.53 -16.18
C ARG A 57 -24.27 1.28 -16.73
N ILE A 58 -23.07 0.69 -16.61
CA ILE A 58 -21.86 1.26 -17.21
C ILE A 58 -22.01 1.31 -18.73
N CYS A 59 -22.48 0.22 -19.36
CA CYS A 59 -22.70 0.15 -20.80
C CYS A 59 -23.79 1.14 -21.29
N GLU A 60 -24.86 1.34 -20.53
CA GLU A 60 -25.88 2.35 -20.84
C GLU A 60 -25.28 3.77 -20.82
N ARG A 61 -24.49 4.10 -19.79
CA ARG A 61 -23.78 5.40 -19.72
C ARG A 61 -22.77 5.54 -20.85
N ALA A 62 -22.07 4.48 -21.22
CA ALA A 62 -21.13 4.47 -22.34
C ALA A 62 -21.83 4.81 -23.67
N ARG A 63 -23.00 4.23 -23.94
CA ARG A 63 -23.81 4.52 -25.12
C ARG A 63 -24.29 5.98 -25.13
N GLN A 64 -24.83 6.47 -24.01
CA GLN A 64 -25.33 7.85 -23.86
C GLN A 64 -24.19 8.87 -24.11
N ARG A 65 -22.99 8.58 -23.67
CA ARG A 65 -21.80 9.44 -23.83
C ARG A 65 -21.12 9.29 -25.19
N LYS A 66 -21.55 8.36 -26.04
CA LYS A 66 -20.91 8.03 -27.32
C LYS A 66 -19.42 7.72 -27.10
N THR A 67 -19.16 6.80 -26.19
CA THR A 67 -17.79 6.37 -25.86
C THR A 67 -17.05 5.85 -27.09
N ASP A 68 -15.82 6.31 -27.28
CA ASP A 68 -14.99 5.93 -28.45
C ASP A 68 -14.21 4.65 -28.21
N LEU A 69 -13.92 4.30 -26.96
CA LEU A 69 -13.07 3.18 -26.58
C LEU A 69 -13.35 2.74 -25.13
N ILE A 70 -13.28 1.46 -24.89
CA ILE A 70 -13.36 0.88 -23.55
C ILE A 70 -11.97 0.33 -23.18
N VAL A 71 -11.48 0.63 -22.00
CA VAL A 71 -10.32 -0.03 -21.41
C VAL A 71 -10.80 -0.82 -20.20
N THR A 72 -10.40 -2.07 -20.06
CA THR A 72 -10.70 -2.88 -18.87
C THR A 72 -9.43 -3.24 -18.12
N SER A 73 -9.50 -3.27 -16.81
CA SER A 73 -8.40 -3.73 -15.96
C SER A 73 -8.82 -4.96 -15.17
N SER A 74 -8.01 -6.01 -15.28
CA SER A 74 -8.18 -7.35 -14.71
C SER A 74 -9.31 -8.18 -15.34
N ASP A 75 -9.32 -9.46 -15.00
CA ASP A 75 -10.21 -10.47 -15.62
C ASP A 75 -11.69 -10.19 -15.40
N GLU A 76 -12.08 -9.76 -14.18
CA GLU A 76 -13.49 -9.56 -13.81
C GLU A 76 -14.16 -8.50 -14.68
N ALA A 77 -13.48 -7.37 -14.91
CA ALA A 77 -14.04 -6.30 -15.72
C ALA A 77 -14.25 -6.74 -17.18
N PHE A 78 -13.28 -7.45 -17.76
CA PHE A 78 -13.41 -7.96 -19.11
C PHE A 78 -14.44 -9.09 -19.22
N PHE A 79 -14.40 -10.05 -18.29
CA PHE A 79 -15.35 -11.17 -18.24
C PHE A 79 -16.79 -10.66 -18.10
N THR A 80 -17.03 -9.77 -17.15
CA THR A 80 -18.37 -9.21 -16.92
C THR A 80 -18.83 -8.36 -18.11
N LEU A 81 -17.92 -7.59 -18.74
CA LEU A 81 -18.22 -6.80 -19.94
C LEU A 81 -18.68 -7.71 -21.10
N THR A 82 -18.00 -8.81 -21.34
CA THR A 82 -18.30 -9.73 -22.44
C THR A 82 -19.57 -10.54 -22.23
N HIS A 83 -19.93 -10.84 -20.97
CA HIS A 83 -21.10 -11.65 -20.65
C HIS A 83 -22.37 -10.82 -20.38
N CYS A 84 -22.21 -9.59 -19.89
CA CYS A 84 -23.32 -8.76 -19.39
C CYS A 84 -23.41 -7.38 -20.07
N GLY A 85 -22.48 -7.03 -20.94
CA GLY A 85 -22.41 -5.75 -21.64
C GLY A 85 -23.29 -5.67 -22.90
N ASP A 86 -24.16 -6.63 -23.13
CA ASP A 86 -24.99 -6.80 -24.34
C ASP A 86 -24.14 -6.76 -25.63
N SER A 87 -24.52 -5.93 -26.62
CA SER A 87 -23.78 -5.79 -27.89
C SER A 87 -22.61 -4.80 -27.83
N LEU A 88 -22.49 -4.00 -26.76
CA LEU A 88 -21.52 -2.89 -26.67
C LEU A 88 -20.07 -3.32 -26.88
N PRO A 89 -19.58 -4.40 -26.18
CA PRO A 89 -18.21 -4.85 -26.33
C PRO A 89 -17.85 -5.35 -27.74
N TYR A 90 -18.83 -5.60 -28.59
CA TYR A 90 -18.63 -5.98 -29.97
C TYR A 90 -18.71 -4.81 -30.97
N GLN A 91 -19.18 -3.65 -30.52
CA GLN A 91 -19.40 -2.45 -31.36
C GLN A 91 -18.31 -1.40 -31.17
N ILE A 92 -17.70 -1.36 -30.01
CA ILE A 92 -16.68 -0.36 -29.65
C ILE A 92 -15.34 -1.07 -29.47
N PRO A 93 -14.19 -0.44 -29.84
CA PRO A 93 -12.88 -0.97 -29.51
C PRO A 93 -12.71 -1.21 -28.01
N VAL A 94 -12.15 -2.36 -27.64
CA VAL A 94 -11.84 -2.71 -26.27
C VAL A 94 -10.35 -2.98 -26.14
N VAL A 95 -9.69 -2.33 -25.17
CA VAL A 95 -8.32 -2.60 -24.81
C VAL A 95 -8.31 -3.25 -23.42
N VAL A 96 -7.78 -4.47 -23.34
CA VAL A 96 -7.67 -5.22 -22.09
C VAL A 96 -6.30 -4.99 -21.45
N SER A 97 -6.26 -4.99 -20.12
CA SER A 97 -5.05 -4.82 -19.33
C SER A 97 -5.10 -5.76 -18.13
N GLY A 98 -3.99 -6.46 -17.84
CA GLY A 98 -3.83 -7.27 -16.65
C GLY A 98 -4.69 -8.53 -16.59
N ILE A 99 -4.98 -9.13 -17.75
CA ILE A 99 -5.72 -10.40 -17.81
C ILE A 99 -4.80 -11.55 -17.39
N LYS A 100 -5.17 -12.25 -16.33
CA LYS A 100 -4.40 -13.36 -15.75
C LYS A 100 -4.79 -14.71 -16.36
N TYR A 101 -6.07 -14.88 -16.69
CA TYR A 101 -6.65 -16.14 -17.17
C TYR A 101 -7.33 -15.94 -18.53
N PRO A 102 -6.53 -15.74 -19.61
CA PRO A 102 -7.05 -15.39 -20.92
C PRO A 102 -7.85 -16.55 -21.55
N ASP A 103 -9.07 -16.27 -21.97
CA ASP A 103 -9.83 -17.17 -22.85
C ASP A 103 -9.49 -16.85 -24.32
N ARG A 104 -8.58 -17.62 -24.91
CA ARG A 104 -8.17 -17.46 -26.31
C ARG A 104 -9.32 -17.56 -27.28
N LYS A 105 -10.29 -18.48 -27.05
CA LYS A 105 -11.45 -18.65 -27.91
C LYS A 105 -12.36 -17.43 -27.91
N LEU A 106 -12.44 -16.74 -26.79
CA LEU A 106 -13.16 -15.46 -26.66
C LEU A 106 -12.48 -14.35 -27.45
N PHE A 107 -11.17 -14.22 -27.31
CA PHE A 107 -10.42 -13.24 -28.09
C PHE A 107 -10.48 -13.44 -29.60
N ASP A 108 -10.41 -14.69 -30.05
CA ASP A 108 -10.53 -15.03 -31.48
C ASP A 108 -11.89 -14.62 -32.10
N ARG A 109 -12.94 -14.55 -31.27
CA ARG A 109 -14.29 -14.10 -31.67
C ARG A 109 -14.50 -12.59 -31.65
N MET A 110 -13.57 -11.86 -31.07
CA MET A 110 -13.70 -10.43 -30.85
C MET A 110 -12.54 -9.63 -31.49
N PRO A 111 -12.57 -9.42 -32.82
CA PRO A 111 -11.48 -8.74 -33.54
C PRO A 111 -11.30 -7.25 -33.12
N ASN A 112 -12.27 -6.68 -32.43
CA ASN A 112 -12.21 -5.34 -31.88
C ASN A 112 -11.59 -5.29 -30.48
N VAL A 113 -11.16 -6.42 -29.93
CA VAL A 113 -10.44 -6.51 -28.66
C VAL A 113 -8.95 -6.62 -28.93
N SER A 114 -8.18 -5.87 -28.17
CA SER A 114 -6.72 -5.92 -28.18
C SER A 114 -6.19 -5.57 -26.79
N GLY A 115 -4.91 -5.68 -26.55
CA GLY A 115 -4.32 -5.30 -25.26
C GLY A 115 -3.31 -6.29 -24.76
N PHE A 116 -3.27 -6.45 -23.42
CA PHE A 116 -2.19 -7.19 -22.77
C PHE A 116 -2.72 -8.14 -21.69
N THR A 117 -2.15 -9.34 -21.71
CA THR A 117 -2.26 -10.32 -20.61
C THR A 117 -1.04 -10.21 -19.71
N SER A 118 -1.18 -10.71 -18.49
CA SER A 118 -0.10 -10.87 -17.51
C SER A 118 -0.26 -12.22 -16.83
N VAL A 119 -0.10 -13.28 -17.62
CA VAL A 119 -0.32 -14.67 -17.17
C VAL A 119 0.70 -15.02 -16.09
N THR A 120 0.20 -15.58 -14.99
CA THR A 120 1.07 -16.02 -13.89
C THR A 120 1.70 -17.37 -14.22
N ASP A 121 3.03 -17.44 -14.16
CA ASP A 121 3.75 -18.71 -14.18
C ASP A 121 3.81 -19.30 -12.76
N PHE A 122 2.86 -20.16 -12.45
CA PHE A 122 2.82 -20.83 -11.15
C PHE A 122 3.97 -21.84 -10.96
N ASN A 123 4.60 -22.36 -12.01
CA ASN A 123 5.81 -23.19 -11.87
C ASN A 123 6.94 -22.33 -11.26
N VAL A 124 7.12 -21.10 -11.77
CA VAL A 124 8.13 -20.18 -11.21
C VAL A 124 7.84 -19.85 -9.76
N LEU A 125 6.56 -19.61 -9.39
CA LEU A 125 6.18 -19.36 -8.00
C LEU A 125 6.42 -20.57 -7.09
N LEU A 126 6.07 -21.77 -7.54
CA LEU A 126 6.26 -23.01 -6.77
C LEU A 126 7.75 -23.31 -6.56
N GLU A 127 8.58 -23.20 -7.61
CA GLU A 127 10.02 -23.39 -7.52
C GLU A 127 10.68 -22.36 -6.58
N GLU A 128 10.26 -21.12 -6.65
CA GLU A 128 10.76 -20.08 -5.76
C GLU A 128 10.33 -20.31 -4.30
N ALA A 129 9.09 -20.76 -4.10
CA ALA A 129 8.56 -21.05 -2.78
C ALA A 129 9.35 -22.15 -2.05
N ILE A 130 9.65 -23.25 -2.75
CA ILE A 130 10.45 -24.35 -2.17
C ILE A 130 11.93 -23.99 -2.02
N ARG A 131 12.46 -23.15 -2.90
CA ARG A 131 13.82 -22.63 -2.78
C ARG A 131 14.00 -21.82 -1.50
N LEU A 132 13.03 -20.95 -1.18
CA LEU A 132 13.07 -20.12 0.01
C LEU A 132 12.74 -20.90 1.29
N PHE A 133 11.86 -21.90 1.19
CA PHE A 133 11.37 -22.66 2.34
C PHE A 133 11.48 -24.18 2.14
N PRO A 134 12.69 -24.73 1.94
CA PRO A 134 12.86 -26.14 1.60
C PRO A 134 12.42 -27.12 2.69
N ALA A 135 12.35 -26.65 3.94
CA ALA A 135 11.87 -27.44 5.07
C ALA A 135 10.34 -27.60 5.12
N ARG A 136 9.59 -26.75 4.38
CA ARG A 136 8.13 -26.77 4.36
C ARG A 136 7.65 -27.65 3.22
N LYS A 137 7.07 -28.79 3.53
CA LYS A 137 6.71 -29.83 2.53
C LYS A 137 5.22 -29.86 2.15
N GLU A 138 4.39 -29.02 2.74
CA GLU A 138 2.97 -28.97 2.45
C GLU A 138 2.60 -27.63 1.77
N ILE A 139 2.13 -27.71 0.53
CA ILE A 139 1.65 -26.56 -0.25
C ILE A 139 0.13 -26.48 -0.15
N VAL A 140 -0.37 -25.33 0.27
CA VAL A 140 -1.80 -25.07 0.45
C VAL A 140 -2.23 -24.03 -0.57
N CYS A 141 -3.11 -24.39 -1.49
CA CYS A 141 -3.77 -23.45 -2.39
C CYS A 141 -5.01 -22.88 -1.71
N LEU A 142 -5.03 -21.57 -1.48
CA LEU A 142 -6.21 -20.89 -0.96
C LEU A 142 -7.16 -20.54 -2.09
N SER A 143 -8.42 -20.94 -1.97
CA SER A 143 -9.47 -20.63 -2.93
C SER A 143 -10.70 -20.02 -2.25
N ASP A 144 -11.54 -19.37 -3.04
CA ASP A 144 -12.92 -19.04 -2.69
C ASP A 144 -13.88 -19.60 -3.75
N SER A 145 -15.18 -19.37 -3.62
CA SER A 145 -16.16 -19.89 -4.58
C SER A 145 -16.40 -18.96 -5.78
N SER A 146 -15.52 -17.98 -6.02
CA SER A 146 -15.63 -17.11 -7.19
C SER A 146 -15.12 -17.79 -8.46
N PHE A 147 -15.59 -17.29 -9.60
CA PHE A 147 -15.17 -17.78 -10.93
C PHE A 147 -13.64 -17.66 -11.11
N LEU A 148 -13.04 -16.54 -10.75
CA LEU A 148 -11.60 -16.36 -10.91
C LEU A 148 -10.77 -17.23 -9.99
N SER A 149 -11.25 -17.46 -8.77
CA SER A 149 -10.58 -18.39 -7.87
C SER A 149 -10.57 -19.79 -8.43
N ALA A 150 -11.69 -20.25 -9.05
CA ALA A 150 -11.74 -21.54 -9.72
C ALA A 150 -10.73 -21.61 -10.87
N LYS A 151 -10.65 -20.58 -11.71
CA LYS A 151 -9.64 -20.49 -12.79
C LYS A 151 -8.21 -20.48 -12.25
N GLY A 152 -8.00 -19.80 -11.15
CA GLY A 152 -6.70 -19.77 -10.48
C GLY A 152 -6.30 -21.13 -9.92
N VAL A 153 -7.24 -21.86 -9.31
CA VAL A 153 -6.99 -23.23 -8.82
C VAL A 153 -6.65 -24.16 -10.00
N GLU A 154 -7.44 -24.13 -11.09
CA GLU A 154 -7.13 -24.91 -12.31
C GLU A 154 -5.68 -24.66 -12.78
N ALA A 155 -5.24 -23.40 -12.84
CA ALA A 155 -3.90 -23.04 -13.27
C ALA A 155 -2.79 -23.50 -12.28
N VAL A 156 -3.07 -23.46 -10.98
CA VAL A 156 -2.14 -23.98 -9.96
C VAL A 156 -2.05 -25.50 -10.04
N GLU A 157 -3.17 -26.20 -10.23
CA GLU A 157 -3.22 -27.66 -10.36
C GLU A 157 -2.46 -28.13 -11.60
N GLU A 158 -2.63 -27.45 -12.73
CA GLU A 158 -1.88 -27.74 -13.97
C GLU A 158 -0.35 -27.57 -13.73
N ALA A 159 0.05 -26.49 -13.08
CA ALA A 159 1.44 -26.28 -12.71
C ALA A 159 1.92 -27.34 -11.70
N TRP A 160 1.08 -27.72 -10.73
CA TRP A 160 1.38 -28.74 -9.75
C TRP A 160 1.67 -30.11 -10.37
N GLU A 161 0.93 -30.51 -11.39
CA GLU A 161 1.17 -31.78 -12.08
C GLU A 161 2.60 -31.88 -12.64
N SER A 162 3.10 -30.81 -13.22
CA SER A 162 4.45 -30.75 -13.75
C SER A 162 5.50 -30.61 -12.64
N PHE A 163 5.21 -29.84 -11.61
CA PHE A 163 6.06 -29.60 -10.45
C PHE A 163 6.24 -30.86 -9.60
N HIS A 164 5.15 -31.59 -9.29
CA HIS A 164 5.21 -32.77 -8.44
C HIS A 164 5.99 -33.94 -9.06
N LYS A 165 6.05 -34.01 -10.39
CA LYS A 165 6.92 -34.98 -11.08
C LYS A 165 8.42 -34.76 -10.76
N LYS A 166 8.81 -33.52 -10.52
CA LYS A 166 10.20 -33.14 -10.17
C LYS A 166 10.45 -33.21 -8.66
N HIS A 167 9.40 -32.94 -7.87
CA HIS A 167 9.47 -32.77 -6.43
C HIS A 167 8.40 -33.63 -5.71
N PRO A 168 8.50 -34.96 -5.77
CA PRO A 168 7.48 -35.89 -5.25
C PRO A 168 7.36 -35.86 -3.72
N GLU A 169 8.34 -35.28 -3.02
CA GLU A 169 8.35 -35.17 -1.56
C GLU A 169 7.41 -34.05 -1.03
N TYR A 170 6.83 -33.24 -1.91
CA TYR A 170 5.86 -32.20 -1.52
C TYR A 170 4.44 -32.68 -1.67
N SER A 171 3.56 -32.24 -0.79
CA SER A 171 2.11 -32.50 -0.85
C SER A 171 1.35 -31.22 -1.20
N PHE A 172 0.19 -31.37 -1.84
CA PHE A 172 -0.68 -30.28 -2.22
C PHE A 172 -2.09 -30.50 -1.67
N LYS A 173 -2.72 -29.41 -1.23
CA LYS A 173 -4.15 -29.42 -0.89
C LYS A 173 -4.78 -28.08 -1.21
N GLU A 174 -6.00 -28.10 -1.72
CA GLU A 174 -6.85 -26.92 -1.82
C GLU A 174 -7.57 -26.66 -0.48
N LEU A 175 -7.69 -25.40 -0.13
CA LEU A 175 -8.44 -24.93 1.02
C LEU A 175 -9.38 -23.79 0.63
N ASN A 176 -10.67 -24.12 0.47
CA ASN A 176 -11.68 -23.12 0.12
C ASN A 176 -12.14 -22.37 1.37
N VAL A 177 -11.92 -21.05 1.37
CA VAL A 177 -12.15 -20.18 2.54
C VAL A 177 -13.63 -19.93 2.84
N GLN A 178 -14.53 -20.14 1.87
CA GLN A 178 -15.97 -19.97 2.06
C GLN A 178 -16.66 -21.24 2.57
N ARG A 179 -16.05 -22.41 2.34
CA ARG A 179 -16.57 -23.70 2.81
C ARG A 179 -16.28 -23.99 4.29
N LYS A 180 -15.36 -23.23 4.89
CA LYS A 180 -15.01 -23.32 6.31
C LYS A 180 -15.28 -22.00 7.01
N SER A 181 -15.70 -22.04 8.28
CA SER A 181 -15.81 -20.79 9.04
C SER A 181 -14.42 -20.12 9.11
N LEU A 182 -14.39 -18.81 9.04
CA LEU A 182 -13.14 -18.01 9.10
C LEU A 182 -12.31 -18.39 10.35
N ASN A 183 -12.97 -18.64 11.49
CA ASN A 183 -12.31 -19.08 12.72
C ASN A 183 -11.68 -20.47 12.58
N SER A 184 -12.37 -21.43 11.95
CA SER A 184 -11.82 -22.76 11.70
C SER A 184 -10.62 -22.70 10.77
N LEU A 185 -10.64 -21.81 9.79
CA LEU A 185 -9.56 -21.63 8.84
C LEU A 185 -8.34 -20.98 9.50
N ILE A 186 -8.56 -19.91 10.26
CA ILE A 186 -7.52 -19.24 11.05
C ILE A 186 -6.91 -20.23 12.04
N THR A 187 -7.74 -21.05 12.71
CA THR A 187 -7.26 -22.08 13.65
C THR A 187 -6.41 -23.12 12.93
N SER A 188 -6.84 -23.62 11.76
CA SER A 188 -6.10 -24.66 11.04
C SER A 188 -4.81 -24.20 10.39
N ILE A 189 -4.68 -22.91 10.04
CA ILE A 189 -3.48 -22.38 9.36
C ILE A 189 -2.64 -21.50 10.30
N CYS A 190 -3.25 -20.76 11.23
CA CYS A 190 -2.54 -19.79 12.08
C CYS A 190 -2.18 -20.34 13.45
N TYR A 191 -3.00 -21.24 14.03
CA TYR A 191 -2.84 -21.78 15.38
C TYR A 191 -2.36 -23.21 15.40
N ASP A 192 -2.33 -23.90 14.26
CA ASP A 192 -1.74 -25.22 14.22
C ASP A 192 -0.26 -25.10 14.60
N TYR A 193 0.16 -25.86 15.60
CA TYR A 193 1.57 -26.03 16.01
C TYR A 193 2.48 -26.40 14.84
N HIS A 194 1.90 -26.68 13.69
CA HIS A 194 2.51 -27.05 12.43
C HIS A 194 2.55 -25.93 11.38
N ALA A 195 2.29 -24.65 11.71
CA ALA A 195 2.35 -23.52 10.78
C ALA A 195 3.70 -23.42 10.02
N HIS A 196 4.76 -24.00 10.60
CA HIS A 196 6.08 -24.11 9.97
C HIS A 196 6.16 -25.15 8.85
N LYS A 197 5.09 -25.93 8.60
CA LYS A 197 5.05 -26.94 7.53
C LYS A 197 4.49 -26.40 6.21
N TYR A 198 3.73 -25.30 6.24
CA TYR A 198 2.95 -24.84 5.11
C TYR A 198 3.63 -23.74 4.32
N ILE A 199 3.51 -23.84 2.99
CA ILE A 199 3.64 -22.76 2.02
C ILE A 199 2.25 -22.50 1.48
N VAL A 200 1.85 -21.24 1.36
CA VAL A 200 0.52 -20.86 0.88
C VAL A 200 0.62 -20.26 -0.51
N ILE A 201 -0.15 -20.81 -1.46
CA ILE A 201 -0.35 -20.24 -2.79
C ILE A 201 -1.75 -19.61 -2.84
N ALA A 202 -1.82 -18.34 -3.19
CA ALA A 202 -3.07 -17.61 -3.33
C ALA A 202 -3.26 -17.13 -4.77
N PRO A 203 -3.95 -17.91 -5.64
CA PRO A 203 -4.16 -17.55 -7.04
C PRO A 203 -5.17 -16.42 -7.22
N LYS A 204 -5.81 -16.02 -6.17
CA LYS A 204 -6.62 -14.80 -6.03
C LYS A 204 -6.33 -14.14 -4.70
N TRP A 205 -6.27 -12.79 -4.71
CA TRP A 205 -6.12 -12.06 -3.47
C TRP A 205 -7.35 -12.22 -2.56
N ILE A 206 -7.10 -12.65 -1.33
CA ILE A 206 -8.13 -12.81 -0.29
C ILE A 206 -7.80 -11.82 0.83
N PRO A 207 -8.56 -10.70 0.95
CA PRO A 207 -8.34 -9.71 2.00
C PRO A 207 -8.38 -10.34 3.38
N PHE A 208 -7.58 -9.86 4.33
CA PHE A 208 -7.52 -10.25 5.74
C PHE A 208 -6.81 -11.58 6.06
N LEU A 209 -6.63 -12.50 5.13
CA LEU A 209 -6.00 -13.79 5.43
C LEU A 209 -4.48 -13.68 5.53
N SER A 210 -3.86 -13.01 4.57
CA SER A 210 -2.40 -12.90 4.49
C SER A 210 -1.77 -12.23 5.70
N LEU A 211 -2.41 -11.21 6.29
CA LEU A 211 -1.91 -10.51 7.48
C LEU A 211 -1.90 -11.35 8.77
N LYS A 212 -2.66 -12.45 8.81
CA LYS A 212 -2.77 -13.32 9.99
C LYS A 212 -2.08 -14.67 9.84
N LEU A 213 -1.64 -15.00 8.62
CA LEU A 213 -0.97 -16.25 8.36
C LEU A 213 0.49 -16.20 8.82
N LYS A 214 0.90 -17.15 9.66
CA LYS A 214 2.31 -17.40 10.01
C LYS A 214 3.05 -18.27 8.98
N ALA A 215 2.44 -18.50 7.83
CA ALA A 215 3.01 -19.21 6.70
C ALA A 215 3.37 -18.22 5.58
N PRO A 216 4.45 -18.42 4.84
CA PRO A 216 4.79 -17.58 3.69
C PRO A 216 3.72 -17.73 2.61
N VAL A 217 3.21 -16.59 2.12
CA VAL A 217 2.16 -16.54 1.11
C VAL A 217 2.75 -16.07 -0.20
N PHE A 218 2.48 -16.83 -1.26
CA PHE A 218 2.82 -16.53 -2.63
C PHE A 218 1.54 -16.29 -3.43
N ALA A 219 1.49 -15.23 -4.22
CA ALA A 219 0.27 -14.83 -4.93
C ALA A 219 0.56 -14.43 -6.38
N ASN A 220 -0.51 -14.12 -7.10
CA ASN A 220 -0.42 -13.75 -8.51
C ASN A 220 -0.85 -12.29 -8.78
N GLN A 221 -1.09 -11.51 -7.76
CA GLN A 221 -1.52 -10.12 -7.91
C GLN A 221 -0.67 -9.20 -7.04
N ASN A 222 -0.08 -8.17 -7.64
CA ASN A 222 0.74 -7.18 -6.95
C ASN A 222 -0.06 -6.33 -5.93
N LEU A 223 -1.39 -6.25 -6.07
CA LEU A 223 -2.30 -5.70 -5.06
C LEU A 223 -2.11 -6.35 -3.68
N ALA A 224 -1.72 -7.62 -3.64
CA ALA A 224 -1.52 -8.38 -2.42
C ALA A 224 -0.24 -7.99 -1.63
N MET A 225 0.72 -7.29 -2.25
CA MET A 225 2.03 -6.99 -1.67
C MET A 225 1.99 -6.17 -0.38
N THR A 226 0.92 -5.39 -0.16
CA THR A 226 0.74 -4.62 1.09
C THR A 226 -0.05 -5.38 2.16
N SER A 227 -0.45 -6.62 1.88
CA SER A 227 -1.38 -7.41 2.69
C SER A 227 -0.74 -8.61 3.38
N GLY A 228 0.59 -8.66 3.52
CA GLY A 228 1.32 -9.74 4.17
C GLY A 228 1.67 -10.92 3.23
N VAL A 229 1.62 -10.71 1.93
CA VAL A 229 2.14 -11.64 0.92
C VAL A 229 3.64 -11.46 0.79
N LEU A 230 4.39 -12.56 0.77
CA LEU A 230 5.85 -12.55 0.69
C LEU A 230 6.33 -12.31 -0.74
N CYS A 231 5.72 -12.99 -1.70
CA CYS A 231 6.13 -12.93 -3.10
C CYS A 231 4.91 -13.01 -4.02
N VAL A 232 4.94 -12.26 -5.11
CA VAL A 232 4.00 -12.39 -6.21
C VAL A 232 4.75 -12.57 -7.53
N TYR A 233 4.12 -13.27 -8.48
CA TYR A 233 4.57 -13.28 -9.86
C TYR A 233 3.61 -12.40 -10.67
N ASP A 234 4.06 -11.20 -11.01
CA ASP A 234 3.23 -10.20 -11.70
C ASP A 234 4.07 -9.19 -12.49
N VAL A 235 3.43 -8.36 -13.29
CA VAL A 235 4.03 -7.19 -13.91
C VAL A 235 4.32 -6.11 -12.86
N GLU A 236 5.22 -5.20 -13.18
CA GLU A 236 5.43 -4.02 -12.33
C GLU A 236 4.14 -3.21 -12.21
N PRO A 237 3.88 -2.58 -11.05
CA PRO A 237 2.67 -1.78 -10.85
C PRO A 237 2.47 -0.76 -11.97
N ALA A 238 1.28 -0.75 -12.56
CA ALA A 238 0.85 0.12 -13.67
C ALA A 238 1.51 -0.13 -15.04
N ALA A 239 2.44 -1.06 -15.18
CA ALA A 239 3.08 -1.32 -16.48
C ALA A 239 2.09 -1.82 -17.54
N ASP A 240 1.12 -2.62 -17.14
CA ASP A 240 0.06 -3.15 -17.99
C ASP A 240 -0.90 -2.05 -18.46
N THR A 241 -1.34 -1.17 -17.56
CA THR A 241 -2.23 -0.05 -17.93
C THR A 241 -1.50 1.03 -18.72
N TYR A 242 -0.21 1.23 -18.47
CA TYR A 242 0.60 2.11 -19.29
C TYR A 242 0.72 1.61 -20.74
N ALA A 243 1.04 0.32 -20.91
CA ALA A 243 1.09 -0.31 -22.25
C ALA A 243 -0.27 -0.25 -22.95
N ALA A 244 -1.36 -0.54 -22.20
CA ALA A 244 -2.73 -0.41 -22.70
C ALA A 244 -3.06 1.04 -23.09
N GLY A 245 -2.56 2.04 -22.37
CA GLY A 245 -2.72 3.46 -22.67
C GLY A 245 -2.07 3.86 -24.00
N ILE A 246 -0.85 3.40 -24.28
CA ILE A 246 -0.16 3.64 -25.57
C ILE A 246 -0.95 3.02 -26.71
N GLN A 247 -1.44 1.78 -26.52
CA GLN A 247 -2.24 1.10 -27.52
C GLN A 247 -3.60 1.78 -27.73
N ALA A 248 -4.28 2.16 -26.66
CA ALA A 248 -5.52 2.92 -26.68
C ALA A 248 -5.36 4.25 -27.45
N ALA A 249 -4.26 4.97 -27.24
CA ALA A 249 -3.94 6.19 -27.98
C ALA A 249 -3.83 5.93 -29.49
N SER A 250 -3.21 4.83 -29.89
CA SER A 250 -3.05 4.46 -31.29
C SER A 250 -4.41 4.13 -31.92
N ILE A 251 -5.30 3.44 -31.20
CA ILE A 251 -6.66 3.12 -31.65
C ILE A 251 -7.48 4.40 -31.78
N LEU A 252 -7.42 5.32 -30.83
CA LEU A 252 -8.11 6.60 -30.88
C LEU A 252 -7.63 7.51 -32.01
N LYS A 253 -6.43 7.26 -32.56
CA LYS A 253 -5.89 7.88 -33.78
C LYS A 253 -6.33 7.19 -35.08
N GLY A 254 -7.21 6.15 -34.98
CA GLY A 254 -7.80 5.46 -36.12
C GLY A 254 -7.12 4.15 -36.51
N ARG A 255 -6.18 3.65 -35.71
CA ARG A 255 -5.57 2.33 -35.94
C ARG A 255 -6.52 1.22 -35.54
N SER A 256 -6.66 0.18 -36.37
CA SER A 256 -7.56 -0.95 -36.07
C SER A 256 -7.07 -1.74 -34.85
N PRO A 257 -7.95 -2.08 -33.89
CA PRO A 257 -7.62 -2.99 -32.76
C PRO A 257 -7.05 -4.32 -33.21
N ALA A 258 -7.61 -4.91 -34.29
CA ALA A 258 -7.16 -6.19 -34.84
C ALA A 258 -5.69 -6.17 -35.30
N SER A 259 -5.11 -5.00 -35.55
CA SER A 259 -3.69 -4.87 -35.96
C SER A 259 -2.71 -5.09 -34.80
N PHE A 260 -3.17 -5.05 -33.54
CA PHE A 260 -2.34 -5.22 -32.35
C PHE A 260 -2.40 -6.65 -31.79
N GLY A 261 -3.58 -7.26 -31.80
CA GLY A 261 -3.82 -8.54 -31.13
C GLY A 261 -3.74 -8.43 -29.61
N ILE A 262 -3.51 -9.57 -28.96
CA ILE A 262 -3.31 -9.69 -27.50
C ILE A 262 -1.84 -10.05 -27.26
N GLY A 263 -1.10 -9.13 -26.63
CA GLY A 263 0.27 -9.36 -26.18
C GLY A 263 0.30 -9.94 -24.75
N ASP A 264 1.39 -10.61 -24.39
CA ASP A 264 1.66 -10.98 -23.01
C ASP A 264 2.86 -10.16 -22.51
N LEU A 265 2.69 -9.47 -21.39
CA LEU A 265 3.77 -8.68 -20.78
C LEU A 265 4.71 -9.55 -19.93
N GLY A 266 4.32 -10.81 -19.71
CA GLY A 266 5.00 -11.69 -18.79
C GLY A 266 4.86 -11.21 -17.33
N GLY A 267 5.65 -11.80 -16.45
CA GLY A 267 5.70 -11.41 -15.05
C GLY A 267 7.13 -11.48 -14.52
N LYS A 268 7.32 -10.89 -13.36
CA LYS A 268 8.55 -10.96 -12.56
C LYS A 268 8.18 -11.37 -11.13
N LEU A 269 9.14 -11.95 -10.43
CA LEU A 269 8.99 -12.15 -9.00
C LEU A 269 9.13 -10.79 -8.29
N LEU A 270 8.13 -10.42 -7.53
CA LEU A 270 8.11 -9.23 -6.70
C LEU A 270 8.04 -9.68 -5.25
N PHE A 271 8.95 -9.21 -4.41
CA PHE A 271 9.07 -9.60 -3.01
C PHE A 271 8.75 -8.43 -2.10
N ASP A 272 8.04 -8.67 -0.99
CA ASP A 272 7.81 -7.66 0.03
C ASP A 272 8.91 -7.71 1.10
N TYR A 273 9.68 -6.63 1.22
CA TYR A 273 10.79 -6.51 2.17
C TYR A 273 10.38 -6.87 3.61
N LYS A 274 9.21 -6.38 4.06
CA LYS A 274 8.73 -6.65 5.42
C LYS A 274 8.47 -8.13 5.68
N GLN A 275 8.01 -8.84 4.65
CA GLN A 275 7.77 -10.28 4.76
C GLN A 275 9.07 -11.08 4.64
N LEU A 276 10.02 -10.62 3.82
CA LEU A 276 11.36 -11.21 3.80
C LEU A 276 12.01 -11.12 5.17
N ASP A 277 11.99 -9.94 5.79
CA ASP A 277 12.51 -9.71 7.15
C ASP A 277 11.78 -10.57 8.20
N PHE A 278 10.43 -10.60 8.16
CA PHE A 278 9.63 -11.42 9.08
C PHE A 278 9.94 -12.92 9.01
N PHE A 279 10.21 -13.44 7.81
CA PHE A 279 10.57 -14.86 7.60
C PHE A 279 12.08 -15.11 7.62
N HIS A 280 12.89 -14.10 7.92
CA HIS A 280 14.36 -14.15 7.95
C HIS A 280 14.98 -14.64 6.63
N VAL A 281 14.38 -14.20 5.52
CA VAL A 281 14.91 -14.47 4.17
C VAL A 281 15.91 -13.38 3.80
N ASP A 282 17.09 -13.79 3.38
CA ASP A 282 18.12 -12.86 2.93
C ASP A 282 17.72 -12.15 1.64
N VAL A 283 17.73 -10.81 1.68
CA VAL A 283 17.33 -9.93 0.57
C VAL A 283 18.23 -10.13 -0.65
N ASP A 284 19.54 -10.27 -0.46
CA ASP A 284 20.51 -10.46 -1.55
C ASP A 284 20.24 -11.75 -2.33
N SER A 285 19.64 -12.76 -1.67
CA SER A 285 19.31 -14.04 -2.29
C SER A 285 18.14 -13.93 -3.28
N VAL A 286 17.27 -12.93 -3.12
CA VAL A 286 16.06 -12.73 -3.95
C VAL A 286 16.22 -11.59 -4.95
N GLU A 287 17.04 -10.57 -4.69
CA GLU A 287 17.27 -9.43 -5.61
C GLU A 287 17.81 -9.87 -6.98
N LYS A 288 18.55 -10.95 -7.04
CA LYS A 288 19.07 -11.52 -8.30
C LYS A 288 17.98 -12.20 -9.14
N ARG A 289 16.82 -12.49 -8.56
CA ARG A 289 15.73 -13.24 -9.19
C ARG A 289 14.48 -12.43 -9.43
N GLY A 290 14.33 -11.33 -8.72
CA GLY A 290 13.15 -10.47 -8.80
C GLY A 290 13.40 -9.09 -8.20
N ILE A 291 12.32 -8.36 -7.98
CA ILE A 291 12.35 -7.00 -7.48
C ILE A 291 11.87 -7.01 -6.03
N VAL A 292 12.63 -6.41 -5.13
CA VAL A 292 12.20 -6.22 -3.74
C VAL A 292 11.51 -4.86 -3.60
N LEU A 293 10.26 -4.90 -3.15
CA LEU A 293 9.42 -3.73 -2.92
C LEU A 293 9.39 -3.37 -1.43
N ASN A 294 8.93 -2.15 -1.13
CA ASN A 294 8.72 -1.66 0.24
C ASN A 294 9.99 -1.65 1.11
N ILE A 295 11.18 -1.56 0.51
CA ILE A 295 12.43 -1.43 1.25
C ILE A 295 12.38 -0.10 2.01
N PRO A 296 12.56 -0.09 3.37
CA PRO A 296 12.63 1.13 4.14
C PRO A 296 13.76 2.03 3.62
N LEU A 297 13.53 3.34 3.61
CA LEU A 297 14.54 4.30 3.15
C LEU A 297 15.87 4.17 3.93
N MET A 298 15.78 3.84 5.21
CA MET A 298 16.96 3.62 6.07
C MET A 298 17.81 2.45 5.56
N ASP A 299 17.17 1.34 5.21
CA ASP A 299 17.88 0.14 4.73
C ASP A 299 18.39 0.33 3.30
N ARG A 300 17.58 0.96 2.44
CA ARG A 300 17.96 1.27 1.06
C ARG A 300 19.18 2.18 0.97
N TYR A 301 19.33 3.10 1.92
CA TYR A 301 20.41 4.09 1.94
C TYR A 301 21.31 3.94 3.15
N GLN A 302 21.40 2.74 3.74
CA GLN A 302 22.16 2.48 4.95
C GLN A 302 23.63 2.98 4.87
N ALA A 303 24.29 2.72 3.76
CA ALA A 303 25.66 3.19 3.54
C ALA A 303 25.77 4.73 3.56
N TRP A 304 24.77 5.44 2.99
CA TRP A 304 24.70 6.88 3.00
C TRP A 304 24.40 7.43 4.39
N PHE A 305 23.54 6.76 5.15
CA PHE A 305 23.29 7.14 6.55
C PHE A 305 24.52 6.92 7.41
N ILE A 306 25.23 5.79 7.28
CA ILE A 306 26.48 5.53 7.99
C ILE A 306 27.53 6.58 7.62
N LEU A 307 27.68 6.91 6.34
CA LEU A 307 28.58 7.97 5.88
C LEU A 307 28.19 9.33 6.48
N PHE A 308 26.92 9.69 6.45
CA PHE A 308 26.40 10.95 7.01
C PHE A 308 26.64 11.04 8.51
N TYR A 309 26.32 9.99 9.27
CA TYR A 309 26.61 9.93 10.69
C TYR A 309 28.12 9.98 10.98
N SER A 310 28.92 9.30 10.19
CA SER A 310 30.40 9.33 10.31
C SER A 310 30.94 10.75 10.08
N VAL A 311 30.41 11.48 9.11
CA VAL A 311 30.77 12.87 8.84
C VAL A 311 30.35 13.78 10.00
N ILE A 312 29.14 13.59 10.53
CA ILE A 312 28.64 14.36 11.69
C ILE A 312 29.54 14.11 12.93
N VAL A 313 29.82 12.82 13.21
CA VAL A 313 30.69 12.44 14.33
C VAL A 313 32.10 13.01 14.13
N GLY A 314 32.64 12.91 12.92
CA GLY A 314 33.94 13.48 12.55
C GLY A 314 33.97 15.02 12.71
N ALA A 315 32.93 15.71 12.25
CA ALA A 315 32.79 17.15 12.39
C ALA A 315 32.65 17.57 13.86
N LEU A 316 31.89 16.83 14.67
CA LEU A 316 31.77 17.04 16.09
C LEU A 316 33.11 16.79 16.83
N ALA A 317 33.80 15.71 16.50
CA ALA A 317 35.11 15.40 17.03
C ALA A 317 36.14 16.49 16.65
N PHE A 318 36.15 16.94 15.41
CA PHE A 318 36.97 18.03 14.93
C PHE A 318 36.64 19.34 15.67
N LEU A 319 35.35 19.65 15.83
CA LEU A 319 34.89 20.84 16.60
C LEU A 319 35.35 20.78 18.05
N VAL A 320 35.23 19.62 18.70
CA VAL A 320 35.71 19.41 20.07
C VAL A 320 37.22 19.62 20.19
N VAL A 321 38.00 19.02 19.27
CA VAL A 321 39.44 19.16 19.23
C VAL A 321 39.86 20.61 18.93
N TRP A 322 39.15 21.27 18.02
CA TRP A 322 39.37 22.66 17.67
C TRP A 322 39.05 23.59 18.85
N LEU A 323 37.90 23.41 19.52
CA LEU A 323 37.53 24.14 20.72
C LEU A 323 38.51 23.90 21.85
N TYR A 324 38.95 22.67 22.07
CA TYR A 324 39.95 22.32 23.07
C TYR A 324 41.30 23.04 22.80
N ARG A 325 41.75 23.03 21.52
CA ARG A 325 42.97 23.72 21.12
C ARG A 325 42.87 25.27 21.19
N SER A 326 41.69 25.80 20.81
CA SER A 326 41.40 27.23 20.90
C SER A 326 41.38 27.68 22.34
N ASN A 327 40.68 26.96 23.23
CA ASN A 327 40.65 27.28 24.68
C ASN A 327 42.00 27.17 25.35
N ARG A 328 42.86 26.23 24.93
CA ARG A 328 44.24 26.14 25.49
C ARG A 328 45.09 27.39 25.18
N ARG A 329 44.81 28.09 24.09
CA ARG A 329 45.50 29.35 23.73
C ARG A 329 44.96 30.56 24.50
N GLU A 330 43.69 30.58 24.86
CA GLU A 330 43.04 31.69 25.56
C GLU A 330 42.95 31.53 27.09
N SER A 331 42.91 30.29 27.59
CA SER A 331 42.55 29.98 28.97
C SER A 331 43.60 30.33 30.04
N ARG A 332 44.72 30.95 29.71
CA ARG A 332 45.66 31.46 30.76
C ARG A 332 45.33 32.83 31.32
N LYS A 333 44.33 33.55 30.79
CA LYS A 333 44.06 34.95 31.27
C LYS A 333 42.60 35.32 31.60
N ARG A 334 41.56 34.51 31.38
CA ARG A 334 40.17 34.98 31.59
C ARG A 334 39.15 33.96 32.15
N ILE A 335 39.55 33.07 33.04
CA ILE A 335 38.73 31.87 33.38
C ILE A 335 37.57 32.11 34.38
N HIS A 336 37.49 33.14 35.15
CA HIS A 336 36.52 33.20 36.26
C HIS A 336 35.27 34.08 36.07
N ALA A 337 35.19 34.98 35.14
CA ALA A 337 34.05 35.91 35.03
C ALA A 337 33.05 35.58 33.88
N GLN A 338 33.47 34.89 32.82
CA GLN A 338 32.61 34.69 31.63
C GLN A 338 31.80 33.37 31.60
N THR A 339 32.16 32.43 32.43
CA THR A 339 31.54 31.08 32.39
C THR A 339 30.06 31.09 32.83
N ARG A 340 29.66 31.93 33.76
CA ARG A 340 28.26 32.02 34.20
C ARG A 340 27.32 32.65 33.18
N LEU A 341 27.77 33.65 32.45
CA LEU A 341 26.97 34.33 31.43
C LEU A 341 26.77 33.44 30.17
N LEU A 342 27.80 32.69 29.77
CA LEU A 342 27.76 31.80 28.61
C LEU A 342 26.83 30.60 28.83
N ILE A 343 26.76 30.08 30.05
CA ILE A 343 25.85 28.96 30.37
C ILE A 343 24.38 29.40 30.34
N GLN A 344 24.07 30.61 30.86
CA GLN A 344 22.71 31.14 30.81
C GLN A 344 22.28 31.46 29.36
N HIS A 345 23.18 32.00 28.53
CA HIS A 345 22.84 32.28 27.12
C HIS A 345 22.58 31.01 26.31
N ARG A 346 23.37 29.96 26.51
CA ARG A 346 23.14 28.66 25.84
C ARG A 346 21.82 27.98 26.23
N LEU A 347 21.42 28.11 27.51
CA LEU A 347 20.14 27.56 27.96
C LEU A 347 18.95 28.26 27.33
N VAL A 348 19.07 29.58 27.12
CA VAL A 348 18.03 30.36 26.44
C VAL A 348 17.98 30.01 24.92
N GLU A 349 19.16 29.93 24.26
CA GLU A 349 19.25 29.59 22.83
C GLU A 349 18.77 28.16 22.52
N GLN A 350 19.11 27.18 23.33
CA GLN A 350 18.62 25.81 23.18
C GLN A 350 17.10 25.73 23.36
N ARG A 351 16.54 26.53 24.24
CA ARG A 351 15.09 26.62 24.41
C ARG A 351 14.42 27.24 23.18
N ASP A 352 14.99 28.29 22.62
CA ASP A 352 14.47 28.96 21.42
C ASP A 352 14.67 28.15 20.15
N GLU A 353 15.71 27.35 20.07
CA GLU A 353 15.94 26.42 18.94
C GLU A 353 14.99 25.24 18.99
N PHE A 354 14.71 24.71 20.17
CA PHE A 354 13.66 23.71 20.40
C PHE A 354 12.29 24.26 19.99
N ASP A 355 11.95 25.46 20.41
CA ASP A 355 10.68 26.12 20.04
C ASP A 355 10.59 26.33 18.52
N LYS A 356 11.68 26.68 17.82
CA LYS A 356 11.71 26.84 16.35
C LYS A 356 11.49 25.52 15.59
N ILE A 357 12.10 24.42 16.03
CA ILE A 357 11.91 23.10 15.42
C ILE A 357 10.45 22.67 15.54
N PHE A 358 9.88 22.79 16.74
CA PHE A 358 8.48 22.44 16.97
C PHE A 358 7.49 23.36 16.24
N CYS A 359 7.86 24.63 16.01
CA CYS A 359 7.05 25.55 15.20
C CYS A 359 7.09 25.21 13.69
N SER A 360 8.12 24.56 13.20
CA SER A 360 8.26 24.21 11.79
C SER A 360 7.48 22.98 11.38
N ILE A 361 7.03 22.18 12.33
CA ILE A 361 6.21 20.99 12.08
C ILE A 361 4.81 21.46 11.64
N ARG A 362 4.43 21.06 10.42
CA ARG A 362 3.12 21.41 9.83
C ARG A 362 1.98 20.58 10.41
N ASP A 363 2.30 19.42 10.96
CA ASP A 363 1.32 18.57 11.63
C ASP A 363 1.03 19.07 13.04
N GLY A 364 -0.23 18.97 13.46
CA GLY A 364 -0.63 19.35 14.81
C GLY A 364 -0.04 18.39 15.83
N LEU A 365 0.73 18.92 16.79
CA LEU A 365 1.37 18.15 17.84
C LEU A 365 0.88 18.60 19.22
N VAL A 366 0.54 17.63 20.06
CA VAL A 366 0.25 17.83 21.48
C VAL A 366 0.93 16.77 22.32
N THR A 367 1.47 17.15 23.46
CA THR A 367 2.03 16.20 24.42
C THR A 367 1.25 16.26 25.73
N TYR A 368 1.13 15.10 26.37
CA TYR A 368 0.44 14.91 27.64
C TYR A 368 1.37 14.27 28.66
N ASP A 369 1.16 14.61 29.93
CA ASP A 369 1.80 13.90 31.04
C ASP A 369 1.03 12.60 31.39
N MET A 370 1.52 11.86 32.37
CA MET A 370 0.91 10.60 32.83
C MET A 370 -0.46 10.81 33.48
N ASP A 371 -0.79 12.01 33.93
CA ASP A 371 -2.10 12.40 34.46
C ASP A 371 -3.04 12.93 33.38
N LEU A 372 -2.66 12.76 32.10
CA LEU A 372 -3.41 13.23 30.90
C LEU A 372 -3.58 14.76 30.89
N ARG A 373 -2.65 15.51 31.46
CA ARG A 373 -2.64 16.97 31.36
C ARG A 373 -1.76 17.40 30.20
N ILE A 374 -2.19 18.42 29.50
CA ILE A 374 -1.45 18.99 28.36
C ILE A 374 -0.16 19.60 28.87
N HIS A 375 0.94 19.12 28.34
CA HIS A 375 2.26 19.67 28.61
C HIS A 375 2.70 20.65 27.51
N PHE A 376 2.40 20.32 26.25
CA PHE A 376 2.79 21.14 25.11
C PHE A 376 1.80 21.00 23.95
N VAL A 377 1.64 22.10 23.18
CA VAL A 377 0.86 22.16 21.93
C VAL A 377 1.66 22.96 20.92
N ASN A 378 1.83 22.47 19.69
CA ASN A 378 2.51 23.25 18.66
C ASN A 378 1.59 24.27 17.97
N ARG A 379 2.21 25.21 17.27
CA ARG A 379 1.47 26.29 16.56
C ARG A 379 0.53 25.73 15.51
N ALA A 380 0.94 24.70 14.77
CA ALA A 380 0.10 24.08 13.76
C ALA A 380 -1.21 23.54 14.35
N LEU A 381 -1.17 22.93 15.54
CA LEU A 381 -2.39 22.47 16.21
C LEU A 381 -3.27 23.63 16.68
N VAL A 382 -2.70 24.71 17.19
CA VAL A 382 -3.45 25.91 17.58
C VAL A 382 -4.19 26.50 16.37
N GLU A 383 -3.51 26.62 15.23
CA GLU A 383 -4.10 27.08 13.95
C GLU A 383 -5.16 26.12 13.42
N MET A 384 -4.92 24.81 13.45
CA MET A 384 -5.88 23.76 13.04
C MET A 384 -7.14 23.78 13.89
N LEU A 385 -7.02 24.07 15.17
CA LEU A 385 -8.15 24.18 16.09
C LEU A 385 -8.88 25.51 16.00
N GLY A 386 -8.43 26.45 15.16
CA GLY A 386 -9.00 27.79 15.03
C GLY A 386 -8.88 28.63 16.31
N LEU A 387 -7.89 28.35 17.14
CA LEU A 387 -7.66 29.08 18.38
C LEU A 387 -6.88 30.36 18.11
N PRO A 388 -7.03 31.42 18.94
CA PRO A 388 -6.24 32.65 18.80
C PRO A 388 -4.74 32.38 18.88
N ALA A 389 -3.97 32.99 17.98
CA ALA A 389 -2.51 32.78 17.91
C ALA A 389 -1.80 33.13 19.24
N GLU A 390 -2.37 34.01 20.04
CA GLU A 390 -1.87 34.39 21.37
C GLU A 390 -1.85 33.22 22.35
N MET A 391 -2.69 32.21 22.15
CA MET A 391 -2.72 31.01 23.00
C MET A 391 -1.43 30.19 22.88
N TYR A 392 -0.72 30.28 21.76
CA TYR A 392 0.60 29.65 21.63
C TYR A 392 1.65 30.32 22.51
N THR A 393 1.64 31.67 22.58
CA THR A 393 2.62 32.44 23.33
C THR A 393 2.33 32.48 24.84
N THR A 394 1.07 32.56 25.24
CA THR A 394 0.64 32.63 26.64
C THR A 394 0.49 31.26 27.31
N ARG A 395 0.41 30.18 26.51
CA ARG A 395 0.28 28.78 26.95
C ARG A 395 -0.76 28.53 28.05
N PRO A 396 -2.01 29.07 27.92
CA PRO A 396 -3.02 28.91 28.96
C PRO A 396 -3.57 27.49 29.07
N TYR A 397 -3.19 26.63 28.12
CA TYR A 397 -3.56 25.22 28.04
C TYR A 397 -2.64 24.31 28.89
N GLU A 398 -1.47 24.79 29.31
CA GLU A 398 -0.51 23.97 30.07
C GLU A 398 -1.12 23.53 31.41
N GLY A 399 -1.08 22.24 31.69
CA GLY A 399 -1.68 21.63 32.88
C GLY A 399 -3.20 21.37 32.79
N GLN A 400 -3.88 21.78 31.70
CA GLN A 400 -5.29 21.43 31.50
C GLN A 400 -5.45 19.96 31.13
N VAL A 401 -6.61 19.37 31.46
CA VAL A 401 -6.88 17.95 31.18
C VAL A 401 -7.07 17.72 29.68
N ALA A 402 -6.60 16.57 29.19
CA ALA A 402 -6.85 16.13 27.82
C ALA A 402 -8.33 16.22 27.47
N GLY A 403 -8.63 16.82 26.31
CA GLY A 403 -10.01 17.09 25.88
C GLY A 403 -10.53 18.47 26.27
N SER A 404 -9.71 19.35 26.89
CA SER A 404 -10.11 20.74 27.13
C SER A 404 -10.01 21.61 25.87
N ILE A 405 -9.07 21.31 24.97
CA ILE A 405 -8.84 22.04 23.73
C ILE A 405 -8.86 21.19 22.47
N LEU A 406 -8.60 19.89 22.60
CA LEU A 406 -8.57 18.96 21.49
C LEU A 406 -9.64 17.89 21.68
N HIS A 407 -10.49 17.73 20.67
CA HIS A 407 -11.54 16.72 20.64
C HIS A 407 -11.41 15.91 19.36
N ILE A 408 -11.33 14.60 19.50
CA ILE A 408 -11.32 13.66 18.37
C ILE A 408 -12.57 12.80 18.46
N TYR A 409 -13.41 12.88 17.44
CA TYR A 409 -14.70 12.20 17.39
C TYR A 409 -14.66 11.04 16.40
N MET A 410 -15.30 9.95 16.77
CA MET A 410 -15.63 8.83 15.90
C MET A 410 -17.04 8.35 16.24
N ASN A 411 -17.92 8.23 15.24
CA ASN A 411 -19.32 7.84 15.40
C ASN A 411 -20.09 8.71 16.43
N GLY A 412 -19.70 9.99 16.56
CA GLY A 412 -20.35 10.93 17.50
C GLY A 412 -19.77 10.92 18.92
N GLU A 413 -18.85 10.05 19.24
CA GLU A 413 -18.21 9.97 20.56
C GLU A 413 -16.79 10.53 20.53
N ASN A 414 -16.39 11.25 21.58
CA ASN A 414 -15.04 11.75 21.74
C ASN A 414 -14.12 10.62 22.23
N ILE A 415 -13.22 10.19 21.36
CA ILE A 415 -12.34 9.03 21.61
C ILE A 415 -10.97 9.40 22.14
N LEU A 416 -10.59 10.69 22.23
CA LEU A 416 -9.25 11.11 22.61
C LEU A 416 -8.77 10.51 23.93
N GLN A 417 -9.59 10.60 24.98
CA GLN A 417 -9.20 10.08 26.29
C GLN A 417 -9.05 8.54 26.30
N ALA A 418 -9.86 7.84 25.51
CA ALA A 418 -9.76 6.39 25.37
C ALA A 418 -8.44 6.00 24.69
N LEU A 419 -8.07 6.69 23.61
CA LEU A 419 -6.79 6.47 22.90
C LEU A 419 -5.59 6.74 23.82
N LEU A 420 -5.60 7.84 24.56
CA LEU A 420 -4.52 8.18 25.50
C LEU A 420 -4.37 7.14 26.62
N LYS A 421 -5.49 6.69 27.21
CA LYS A 421 -5.47 5.63 28.23
C LYS A 421 -4.95 4.31 27.68
N GLN A 422 -5.35 3.97 26.47
CA GLN A 422 -4.87 2.76 25.79
C GLN A 422 -3.35 2.81 25.58
N VAL A 423 -2.80 3.93 25.12
CA VAL A 423 -1.35 4.10 24.93
C VAL A 423 -0.59 3.96 26.26
N ILE A 424 -1.12 4.53 27.35
CA ILE A 424 -0.52 4.42 28.67
C ILE A 424 -0.53 2.97 29.16
N GLN A 425 -1.64 2.26 28.94
CA GLN A 425 -1.82 0.88 29.39
C GLN A 425 -0.96 -0.10 28.57
N ASP A 426 -0.99 0.03 27.24
CA ASP A 426 -0.36 -0.93 26.33
C ASP A 426 1.11 -0.59 26.07
N ARG A 427 1.53 0.64 26.38
CA ARG A 427 2.86 1.21 26.07
C ARG A 427 3.25 1.06 24.60
N LYS A 428 2.27 1.14 23.70
CA LYS A 428 2.45 1.02 22.25
C LYS A 428 1.78 2.19 21.55
N PRO A 429 2.29 2.61 20.38
CA PRO A 429 1.61 3.58 19.54
C PRO A 429 0.21 3.10 19.14
N VAL A 430 -0.74 4.01 19.14
CA VAL A 430 -2.10 3.77 18.67
C VAL A 430 -2.42 4.75 17.54
N ILE A 431 -2.80 4.20 16.40
CA ILE A 431 -3.17 4.98 15.22
C ILE A 431 -4.60 5.51 15.42
N ILE A 432 -4.80 6.79 15.12
CA ILE A 432 -6.13 7.38 15.11
C ILE A 432 -6.93 6.72 13.97
N PRO A 433 -8.15 6.21 14.24
CA PRO A 433 -8.94 5.52 13.22
C PRO A 433 -9.21 6.40 11.99
N GLU A 434 -9.21 5.80 10.78
CA GLU A 434 -9.37 6.51 9.50
C GLU A 434 -10.68 7.33 9.36
N LYS A 435 -11.70 7.04 10.18
CA LYS A 435 -12.99 7.76 10.20
C LYS A 435 -13.11 8.73 11.39
N ALA A 436 -12.00 9.13 11.97
CA ALA A 436 -12.02 10.10 13.04
C ALA A 436 -12.02 11.54 12.50
N PHE A 437 -12.66 12.43 13.25
CA PHE A 437 -12.76 13.85 12.92
C PHE A 437 -12.31 14.67 14.11
N MET A 438 -11.63 15.78 13.83
CA MET A 438 -11.26 16.79 14.81
C MET A 438 -12.19 17.98 14.68
N GLN A 439 -12.58 18.56 15.82
CA GLN A 439 -13.47 19.74 15.85
C GLN A 439 -12.62 21.02 15.99
N GLU A 440 -12.87 21.99 15.09
CA GLU A 440 -12.36 23.35 15.22
C GLU A 440 -13.15 24.09 16.31
N ASN A 441 -12.45 24.61 17.32
CA ASN A 441 -13.11 25.18 18.50
C ASN A 441 -13.86 26.50 18.23
N THR A 442 -13.43 27.29 17.24
CA THR A 442 -14.02 28.62 16.95
C THR A 442 -15.25 28.56 16.06
N LYS A 443 -15.30 27.63 15.12
CA LYS A 443 -16.37 27.54 14.12
C LYS A 443 -17.24 26.29 14.25
N GLY A 444 -16.86 25.36 15.11
CA GLY A 444 -17.57 24.10 15.28
C GLY A 444 -17.55 23.19 14.05
N ILE A 445 -16.60 23.42 13.14
CA ILE A 445 -16.43 22.63 11.91
C ILE A 445 -15.66 21.37 12.26
N TYR A 446 -16.10 20.24 11.70
CA TYR A 446 -15.40 18.95 11.80
C TYR A 446 -14.58 18.69 10.55
N PHE A 447 -13.33 18.28 10.70
CA PHE A 447 -12.49 17.87 9.59
C PHE A 447 -11.82 16.51 9.88
N PRO A 448 -11.60 15.68 8.86
CA PRO A 448 -10.98 14.36 9.04
C PRO A 448 -9.57 14.51 9.60
N VAL A 449 -9.22 13.65 10.55
CA VAL A 449 -7.90 13.62 11.16
C VAL A 449 -7.28 12.23 10.97
N SER A 450 -5.98 12.24 10.65
CA SER A 450 -5.13 11.05 10.67
C SER A 450 -3.92 11.34 11.54
N GLY A 451 -3.43 10.35 12.24
CA GLY A 451 -2.26 10.50 13.10
C GLY A 451 -2.09 9.31 14.02
N GLU A 452 -1.18 9.46 14.96
CA GLU A 452 -0.91 8.43 15.96
C GLU A 452 -0.66 9.05 17.34
N VAL A 453 -1.00 8.31 18.36
CA VAL A 453 -0.64 8.60 19.75
C VAL A 453 0.51 7.70 20.15
N VAL A 454 1.64 8.31 20.44
CA VAL A 454 2.90 7.60 20.70
C VAL A 454 3.33 7.82 22.16
N PRO A 455 3.66 6.76 22.92
CA PRO A 455 4.23 6.91 24.25
C PRO A 455 5.68 7.38 24.16
N ILE A 456 6.02 8.42 24.90
CA ILE A 456 7.40 8.91 25.06
C ILE A 456 7.92 8.42 26.39
N PHE A 457 8.98 7.61 26.37
CA PHE A 457 9.66 7.11 27.57
C PHE A 457 10.88 8.02 27.83
N ALA A 458 10.94 8.61 29.03
CA ALA A 458 12.10 9.36 29.51
C ALA A 458 13.14 8.40 30.12
#